data_879a805177d112ffbee83f16a2a2d874
#
_entry.id   879a805177d112ffbee83f16a2a2d874
#
_cell.length_a   1.000
_cell.length_b   1.000
_cell.length_c   1.000
_cell.angle_alpha   90.00
_cell.angle_beta   90.00
_cell.angle_gamma   90.00
#
_symmetry.space_group_name_H-M   'P 1'
#
loop_
_entity.id
_entity.type
_entity.pdbx_description
1 polymer ?
#
loop_
_entity_poly.entity_id
_entity_poly.type
_entity_poly.pdbx_seq_one_letter_code
_entity_poly.pdbx_strand_id
1 'polypeptide(L)'
;LPGNIGYLPFNVFVEFIKEAKPIIASALGFLANSSAIIIDLRENTGGEPDMGSQMESYFFKEKTLTNVIINTSKKDTTYYYADPAKTEGLTLSMPMYILTSKKTFSGGEAFSYNMQQAKRATVVGEITGGGAHPTKPFSVGQGFVVEIPFAYSINPFSKTDWEGTGVIPDVKVEAANALIKAQELIFRERQANAQTEKEKQSMKFLINGLYVNQDLGSLPLDQFDKFIGTYGPLEIYREGDKLFCNILGNISELAHISNNLFVLDGNAQIEFIKDEKGNYPKALLFVRNGGIFEEVRK
;
A
#
# COMPACT_ATOMS: atom_id res chain seq x y z
N LEU A 1 9.79 2.20 -0.56
CA LEU A 1 9.58 0.83 -1.02
C LEU A 1 10.16 0.64 -2.43
N PRO A 2 10.30 -0.62 -2.91
CA PRO A 2 10.70 -0.88 -4.29
C PRO A 2 9.83 -0.13 -5.30
N GLY A 3 10.41 0.20 -6.48
CA GLY A 3 9.70 0.95 -7.51
C GLY A 3 9.48 2.43 -7.20
N ASN A 4 10.25 3.00 -6.27
CA ASN A 4 10.14 4.39 -5.83
C ASN A 4 8.77 4.74 -5.23
N ILE A 5 8.21 3.86 -4.39
CA ILE A 5 6.95 4.11 -3.67
C ILE A 5 7.28 4.70 -2.30
N GLY A 6 6.72 5.87 -1.99
CA GLY A 6 6.73 6.46 -0.66
C GLY A 6 5.80 5.66 0.27
N TYR A 7 6.25 5.38 1.49
CA TYR A 7 5.46 4.67 2.50
C TYR A 7 5.55 5.40 3.84
N LEU A 8 4.39 5.76 4.37
CA LEU A 8 4.27 6.48 5.62
C LEU A 8 3.25 5.78 6.53
N PRO A 9 3.71 5.02 7.56
CA PRO A 9 2.83 4.57 8.62
C PRO A 9 2.45 5.76 9.51
N PHE A 10 1.15 5.88 9.83
CA PHE A 10 0.63 7.02 10.56
C PHE A 10 -0.46 6.56 11.55
N ASN A 11 -0.12 6.49 12.84
CA ASN A 11 -0.92 5.76 13.82
C ASN A 11 -1.88 6.64 14.63
N VAL A 12 -1.70 7.98 14.64
CA VAL A 12 -2.55 8.88 15.42
C VAL A 12 -2.50 10.32 14.88
N PHE A 13 -3.63 11.01 14.89
CA PHE A 13 -3.73 12.43 14.61
C PHE A 13 -3.60 13.19 15.92
N VAL A 14 -2.38 13.66 16.22
CA VAL A 14 -2.06 14.26 17.53
C VAL A 14 -2.69 15.62 17.74
N GLU A 15 -2.90 15.97 19.00
CA GLU A 15 -3.45 17.27 19.43
C GLU A 15 -2.43 18.43 19.27
N PHE A 16 -1.14 18.12 19.34
CA PHE A 16 -0.03 19.11 19.30
C PHE A 16 0.35 19.46 17.87
N ILE A 17 -0.53 20.15 17.16
CA ILE A 17 -0.37 20.44 15.72
C ILE A 17 0.87 21.32 15.42
N LYS A 18 1.25 22.23 16.34
CA LYS A 18 2.41 23.12 16.14
C LYS A 18 3.72 22.34 16.09
N GLU A 19 3.86 21.35 16.97
CA GLU A 19 5.04 20.50 17.09
C GLU A 19 5.04 19.42 15.97
N ALA A 20 3.88 18.90 15.61
CA ALA A 20 3.74 17.84 14.63
C ALA A 20 3.88 18.35 13.18
N LYS A 21 3.44 19.58 12.90
CA LYS A 21 3.45 20.17 11.54
C LYS A 21 4.83 20.11 10.86
N PRO A 22 5.95 20.56 11.47
CA PRO A 22 7.27 20.51 10.84
C PRO A 22 7.76 19.05 10.63
N ILE A 23 7.37 18.12 11.50
CA ILE A 23 7.73 16.71 11.37
C ILE A 23 7.02 16.11 10.15
N ILE A 24 5.71 16.37 9.99
CA ILE A 24 4.93 15.91 8.84
C ILE A 24 5.45 16.55 7.55
N ALA A 25 5.72 17.85 7.56
CA ALA A 25 6.29 18.56 6.40
C ALA A 25 7.61 17.90 5.96
N SER A 26 8.49 17.57 6.90
CA SER A 26 9.77 16.90 6.64
C SER A 26 9.56 15.49 6.08
N ALA A 27 8.66 14.70 6.68
CA ALA A 27 8.37 13.35 6.23
C ALA A 27 7.77 13.32 4.81
N LEU A 28 6.79 14.17 4.54
CA LEU A 28 6.16 14.29 3.22
C LEU A 28 7.13 14.91 2.20
N GLY A 29 7.97 15.87 2.62
CA GLY A 29 9.04 16.45 1.80
C GLY A 29 10.05 15.39 1.36
N PHE A 30 10.46 14.50 2.26
CA PHE A 30 11.34 13.36 1.93
C PHE A 30 10.69 12.43 0.88
N LEU A 31 9.37 12.26 0.93
CA LEU A 31 8.62 11.40 0.01
C LEU A 31 8.15 12.11 -1.27
N ALA A 32 8.42 13.41 -1.43
CA ALA A 32 7.86 14.23 -2.52
C ALA A 32 8.22 13.77 -3.93
N ASN A 33 9.37 13.11 -4.09
CA ASN A 33 9.84 12.59 -5.39
C ASN A 33 9.47 11.10 -5.61
N SER A 34 8.56 10.55 -4.81
CA SER A 34 8.06 9.19 -5.02
C SER A 34 7.11 9.13 -6.21
N SER A 35 7.07 8.00 -6.89
CA SER A 35 6.17 7.77 -8.03
C SER A 35 4.72 7.50 -7.62
N ALA A 36 4.50 7.08 -6.38
CA ALA A 36 3.22 6.95 -5.70
C ALA A 36 3.47 7.01 -4.19
N ILE A 37 2.43 7.30 -3.40
CA ILE A 37 2.51 7.31 -1.94
C ILE A 37 1.46 6.37 -1.33
N ILE A 38 1.89 5.63 -0.31
CA ILE A 38 1.02 4.79 0.53
C ILE A 38 1.02 5.36 1.94
N ILE A 39 -0.14 5.77 2.43
CA ILE A 39 -0.37 6.15 3.83
C ILE A 39 -0.99 4.96 4.55
N ASP A 40 -0.29 4.43 5.53
CA ASP A 40 -0.74 3.25 6.26
C ASP A 40 -1.44 3.66 7.56
N LEU A 41 -2.77 3.50 7.56
CA LEU A 41 -3.64 3.81 8.70
C LEU A 41 -4.19 2.55 9.36
N ARG A 42 -3.65 1.37 9.09
CA ARG A 42 -4.18 0.09 9.64
C ARG A 42 -4.15 0.02 11.15
N GLU A 43 -3.24 0.74 11.80
CA GLU A 43 -3.13 0.85 13.26
C GLU A 43 -3.55 2.25 13.77
N ASN A 44 -4.21 3.07 12.94
CA ASN A 44 -4.60 4.42 13.30
C ASN A 44 -5.92 4.42 14.06
N THR A 45 -5.89 4.85 15.31
CA THR A 45 -7.06 4.92 16.20
C THR A 45 -7.77 6.28 16.19
N GLY A 46 -7.34 7.21 15.33
CA GLY A 46 -7.98 8.51 15.18
C GLY A 46 -7.18 9.67 15.76
N GLY A 47 -7.88 10.63 16.32
CA GLY A 47 -7.34 11.86 16.91
C GLY A 47 -7.96 13.13 16.32
N GLU A 48 -7.21 14.23 16.35
CA GLU A 48 -7.73 15.57 16.13
C GLU A 48 -8.05 15.90 14.67
N PRO A 49 -9.25 16.44 14.38
CA PRO A 49 -9.65 16.83 13.02
C PRO A 49 -8.76 17.92 12.39
N ASP A 50 -8.23 18.84 13.20
CA ASP A 50 -7.31 19.90 12.73
C ASP A 50 -6.03 19.27 12.15
N MET A 51 -5.53 18.23 12.78
CA MET A 51 -4.37 17.50 12.31
C MET A 51 -4.66 16.73 11.02
N GLY A 52 -5.86 16.14 10.92
CA GLY A 52 -6.36 15.52 9.70
C GLY A 52 -6.37 16.51 8.53
N SER A 53 -7.01 17.66 8.71
CA SER A 53 -7.08 18.70 7.68
C SER A 53 -5.71 19.31 7.32
N GLN A 54 -4.80 19.41 8.29
CA GLN A 54 -3.41 19.82 8.03
C GLN A 54 -2.71 18.80 7.12
N MET A 55 -2.86 17.51 7.39
CA MET A 55 -2.25 16.46 6.57
C MET A 55 -2.90 16.39 5.17
N GLU A 56 -4.23 16.51 5.07
CA GLU A 56 -4.95 16.60 3.80
C GLU A 56 -4.44 17.74 2.92
N SER A 57 -4.06 18.88 3.53
CA SER A 57 -3.60 20.07 2.83
C SER A 57 -2.42 19.85 1.88
N TYR A 58 -1.57 18.88 2.16
CA TYR A 58 -0.43 18.51 1.28
C TYR A 58 -0.86 17.82 -0.02
N PHE A 59 -2.11 17.37 -0.14
CA PHE A 59 -2.58 16.55 -1.26
C PHE A 59 -3.61 17.25 -2.16
N PHE A 60 -3.93 18.51 -1.89
CA PHE A 60 -4.84 19.32 -2.70
C PHE A 60 -4.11 20.52 -3.30
N LYS A 61 -4.49 20.88 -4.53
CA LYS A 61 -3.94 22.06 -5.23
C LYS A 61 -4.65 23.36 -4.85
N GLU A 62 -5.91 23.23 -4.39
CA GLU A 62 -6.79 24.33 -4.05
C GLU A 62 -7.42 24.10 -2.68
N LYS A 63 -7.79 25.18 -2.01
CA LYS A 63 -8.51 25.12 -0.74
C LYS A 63 -9.84 24.40 -0.93
N THR A 64 -9.95 23.23 -0.34
CA THR A 64 -11.08 22.31 -0.52
C THR A 64 -11.72 21.99 0.82
N LEU A 65 -13.04 22.16 0.93
CA LEU A 65 -13.79 21.71 2.10
C LEU A 65 -13.80 20.17 2.09
N THR A 66 -13.30 19.53 3.14
CA THR A 66 -13.16 18.07 3.23
C THR A 66 -14.04 17.46 4.29
N ASN A 67 -14.36 18.19 5.36
CA ASN A 67 -15.25 17.72 6.41
C ASN A 67 -16.03 18.87 7.06
N VAL A 68 -17.21 18.55 7.58
CA VAL A 68 -18.06 19.46 8.38
C VAL A 68 -18.46 18.73 9.66
N ILE A 69 -18.22 19.34 10.82
CA ILE A 69 -18.66 18.80 12.11
C ILE A 69 -19.77 19.71 12.66
N ILE A 70 -20.94 19.14 12.87
CA ILE A 70 -22.11 19.83 13.41
C ILE A 70 -22.28 19.45 14.87
N ASN A 71 -22.08 20.41 15.76
CA ASN A 71 -22.28 20.26 17.20
C ASN A 71 -23.75 20.51 17.54
N THR A 72 -24.48 19.46 17.85
CA THR A 72 -25.93 19.53 18.16
C THR A 72 -26.19 20.20 19.49
N SER A 73 -25.29 20.05 20.48
CA SER A 73 -25.43 20.63 21.82
C SER A 73 -25.27 22.15 21.82
N LYS A 74 -24.31 22.65 21.05
CA LYS A 74 -23.97 24.08 20.95
C LYS A 74 -24.68 24.79 19.79
N LYS A 75 -25.32 24.04 18.88
CA LYS A 75 -25.87 24.54 17.61
C LYS A 75 -24.83 25.29 16.77
N ASP A 76 -23.62 24.73 16.75
CA ASP A 76 -22.47 25.30 16.06
C ASP A 76 -21.96 24.36 14.97
N THR A 77 -21.31 24.91 13.94
CA THR A 77 -20.78 24.15 12.81
C THR A 77 -19.34 24.52 12.55
N THR A 78 -18.45 23.54 12.52
CA THR A 78 -17.04 23.71 12.20
C THR A 78 -16.75 23.15 10.81
N TYR A 79 -16.06 23.94 9.98
CA TYR A 79 -15.68 23.58 8.63
C TYR A 79 -14.19 23.29 8.54
N TYR A 80 -13.82 22.10 8.07
CA TYR A 80 -12.42 21.67 7.91
C TYR A 80 -12.02 21.68 6.45
N TYR A 81 -10.93 22.36 6.16
CA TYR A 81 -10.42 22.55 4.81
C TYR A 81 -9.02 21.95 4.66
N ALA A 82 -8.82 21.18 3.61
CA ALA A 82 -7.51 21.00 3.03
C ALA A 82 -7.10 22.34 2.38
N ASP A 83 -6.05 22.97 2.90
CA ASP A 83 -5.62 24.33 2.48
C ASP A 83 -4.12 24.33 2.13
N PRO A 84 -3.75 24.32 0.83
CA PRO A 84 -2.35 24.29 0.41
C PRO A 84 -1.54 25.51 0.87
N ALA A 85 -2.18 26.63 1.25
CA ALA A 85 -1.49 27.76 1.85
C ALA A 85 -0.81 27.42 3.19
N LYS A 86 -1.22 26.33 3.84
CA LYS A 86 -0.66 25.84 5.11
C LYS A 86 0.55 24.90 4.96
N THR A 87 0.99 24.59 3.74
CA THR A 87 2.02 23.55 3.45
C THR A 87 3.36 24.10 3.02
N GLU A 88 3.56 25.43 3.10
CA GLU A 88 4.81 26.10 2.72
C GLU A 88 5.23 25.82 1.26
N GLY A 89 4.23 25.60 0.38
CA GLY A 89 4.44 25.32 -1.05
C GLY A 89 4.63 23.84 -1.40
N LEU A 90 4.64 22.94 -0.42
CA LEU A 90 4.70 21.53 -0.71
C LEU A 90 3.31 20.98 -1.07
N THR A 91 3.16 20.49 -2.30
CA THR A 91 1.93 19.80 -2.76
C THR A 91 2.29 18.50 -3.46
N LEU A 92 1.72 17.40 -2.98
CA LEU A 92 1.96 16.06 -3.48
C LEU A 92 0.83 15.66 -4.42
N SER A 93 1.14 15.44 -5.70
CA SER A 93 0.15 15.12 -6.74
C SER A 93 0.21 13.69 -7.26
N MET A 94 1.22 12.90 -6.84
CA MET A 94 1.36 11.50 -7.25
C MET A 94 0.13 10.68 -6.83
N PRO A 95 -0.13 9.51 -7.44
CA PRO A 95 -1.13 8.55 -7.00
C PRO A 95 -0.99 8.24 -5.52
N MET A 96 -2.11 8.20 -4.80
CA MET A 96 -2.16 7.98 -3.36
C MET A 96 -3.03 6.79 -3.03
N TYR A 97 -2.51 5.96 -2.13
CA TYR A 97 -3.20 4.80 -1.58
C TYR A 97 -3.24 4.90 -0.06
N ILE A 98 -4.37 4.53 0.53
CA ILE A 98 -4.55 4.52 1.99
C ILE A 98 -4.84 3.09 2.41
N LEU A 99 -4.07 2.57 3.37
CA LEU A 99 -4.32 1.23 3.91
C LEU A 99 -5.18 1.33 5.15
N THR A 100 -6.24 0.51 5.21
CA THR A 100 -7.18 0.47 6.33
C THR A 100 -7.32 -0.93 6.91
N SER A 101 -7.71 -1.00 8.18
CA SER A 101 -8.10 -2.22 8.87
C SER A 101 -9.33 -1.97 9.75
N LYS A 102 -9.83 -3.01 10.40
CA LYS A 102 -10.90 -2.89 11.42
C LYS A 102 -10.51 -2.02 12.62
N LYS A 103 -9.19 -1.79 12.84
CA LYS A 103 -8.67 -0.93 13.91
C LYS A 103 -8.63 0.55 13.49
N THR A 104 -8.66 0.85 12.19
CA THR A 104 -8.73 2.24 11.70
C THR A 104 -10.02 2.85 12.22
N PHE A 105 -9.91 3.96 12.98
CA PHE A 105 -11.06 4.51 13.70
C PHE A 105 -11.06 6.05 13.71
N SER A 106 -12.26 6.65 13.91
CA SER A 106 -12.44 8.09 14.17
C SER A 106 -11.70 8.99 13.18
N GLY A 107 -10.71 9.80 13.61
CA GLY A 107 -9.89 10.67 12.75
C GLY A 107 -9.16 9.94 11.61
N GLY A 108 -8.78 8.66 11.81
CA GLY A 108 -8.21 7.80 10.77
C GLY A 108 -9.22 7.47 9.67
N GLU A 109 -10.47 7.25 10.09
CA GLU A 109 -11.59 7.06 9.17
C GLU A 109 -11.93 8.35 8.43
N ALA A 110 -11.96 9.49 9.16
CA ALA A 110 -12.23 10.81 8.57
C ALA A 110 -11.25 11.10 7.43
N PHE A 111 -9.94 10.94 7.68
CA PHE A 111 -8.92 11.13 6.66
C PHE A 111 -9.13 10.18 5.47
N SER A 112 -9.34 8.89 5.72
CA SER A 112 -9.56 7.89 4.67
C SER A 112 -10.81 8.21 3.83
N TYR A 113 -11.91 8.51 4.49
CA TYR A 113 -13.19 8.83 3.85
C TYR A 113 -13.12 10.12 3.03
N ASN A 114 -12.56 11.19 3.61
CA ASN A 114 -12.41 12.47 2.92
C ASN A 114 -11.59 12.34 1.64
N MET A 115 -10.45 11.66 1.72
CA MET A 115 -9.55 11.46 0.58
C MET A 115 -10.19 10.56 -0.49
N GLN A 116 -10.94 9.53 -0.07
CA GLN A 116 -11.69 8.65 -0.97
C GLN A 116 -12.81 9.39 -1.69
N GLN A 117 -13.66 10.12 -0.95
CA GLN A 117 -14.82 10.82 -1.51
C GLN A 117 -14.38 11.98 -2.43
N ALA A 118 -13.28 12.63 -2.12
CA ALA A 118 -12.65 13.62 -2.99
C ALA A 118 -11.96 13.00 -4.24
N LYS A 119 -11.97 11.66 -4.38
CA LYS A 119 -11.26 10.93 -5.46
C LYS A 119 -9.76 11.21 -5.50
N ARG A 120 -9.18 11.55 -4.34
CA ARG A 120 -7.74 11.85 -4.21
C ARG A 120 -6.92 10.60 -3.88
N ALA A 121 -7.52 9.62 -3.21
CA ALA A 121 -6.86 8.38 -2.84
C ALA A 121 -7.72 7.16 -3.14
N THR A 122 -7.05 6.01 -3.36
CA THR A 122 -7.65 4.69 -3.38
C THR A 122 -7.47 4.04 -2.01
N VAL A 123 -8.56 3.62 -1.39
CA VAL A 123 -8.54 2.94 -0.09
C VAL A 123 -8.45 1.44 -0.30
N VAL A 124 -7.47 0.79 0.34
CA VAL A 124 -7.17 -0.64 0.21
C VAL A 124 -7.12 -1.28 1.59
N GLY A 125 -7.86 -2.34 1.82
CA GLY A 125 -7.83 -3.06 3.10
C GLY A 125 -9.19 -3.57 3.55
N GLU A 126 -9.44 -3.48 4.85
CA GLU A 126 -10.71 -3.87 5.48
C GLU A 126 -11.62 -2.66 5.69
N ILE A 127 -12.90 -2.94 5.88
CA ILE A 127 -13.87 -1.95 6.39
C ILE A 127 -13.43 -1.51 7.78
N THR A 128 -13.45 -0.21 8.03
CA THR A 128 -12.99 0.39 9.28
C THR A 128 -14.02 0.28 10.42
N GLY A 129 -13.70 0.81 11.59
CA GLY A 129 -14.48 0.60 12.82
C GLY A 129 -15.87 1.25 12.88
N GLY A 130 -16.10 2.37 12.16
CA GLY A 130 -17.42 3.00 12.04
C GLY A 130 -17.74 4.04 13.12
N GLY A 131 -16.77 4.88 13.51
CA GLY A 131 -16.97 5.96 14.48
C GLY A 131 -16.81 7.35 13.86
N ALA A 132 -17.91 7.96 13.40
CA ALA A 132 -17.92 9.29 12.77
C ALA A 132 -18.37 10.42 13.73
N HIS A 133 -18.95 10.06 14.87
CA HIS A 133 -19.54 11.02 15.79
C HIS A 133 -18.59 11.33 16.95
N PRO A 134 -18.08 12.57 17.08
CA PRO A 134 -17.26 12.98 18.20
C PRO A 134 -18.01 12.80 19.54
N THR A 135 -17.36 12.16 20.51
CA THR A 135 -17.89 11.87 21.85
C THR A 135 -17.25 12.73 22.93
N LYS A 136 -17.88 12.75 24.10
CA LYS A 136 -17.32 13.27 25.33
C LYS A 136 -17.57 12.30 26.46
N PRO A 137 -16.60 12.16 27.40
CA PRO A 137 -16.79 11.35 28.59
C PRO A 137 -17.72 12.03 29.61
N PHE A 138 -18.69 11.28 30.12
CA PHE A 138 -19.59 11.68 31.21
C PHE A 138 -19.46 10.69 32.36
N SER A 139 -19.11 11.18 33.54
CA SER A 139 -19.11 10.35 34.74
C SER A 139 -20.54 10.07 35.18
N VAL A 140 -20.90 8.81 35.35
CA VAL A 140 -22.20 8.34 35.83
C VAL A 140 -22.12 7.80 37.27
N GLY A 141 -21.04 8.08 37.99
CA GLY A 141 -20.79 7.66 39.36
C GLY A 141 -20.11 6.31 39.47
N GLN A 142 -19.66 5.96 40.69
CA GLN A 142 -19.00 4.69 41.01
C GLN A 142 -17.82 4.30 40.13
N GLY A 143 -17.13 5.30 39.51
CA GLY A 143 -15.99 5.07 38.61
C GLY A 143 -16.38 4.73 37.18
N PHE A 144 -17.67 4.68 36.83
CA PHE A 144 -18.11 4.47 35.45
C PHE A 144 -18.13 5.76 34.65
N VAL A 145 -17.70 5.66 33.39
CA VAL A 145 -17.73 6.73 32.39
C VAL A 145 -18.48 6.25 31.16
N VAL A 146 -19.32 7.10 30.60
CA VAL A 146 -20.05 6.85 29.36
C VAL A 146 -19.62 7.86 28.31
N GLU A 147 -19.20 7.40 27.14
CA GLU A 147 -18.89 8.24 25.99
C GLU A 147 -20.19 8.58 25.25
N ILE A 148 -20.55 9.87 25.20
CA ILE A 148 -21.78 10.34 24.59
C ILE A 148 -21.46 11.20 23.37
N PRO A 149 -22.01 10.89 22.17
CA PRO A 149 -21.88 11.73 20.99
C PRO A 149 -22.50 13.12 21.23
N PHE A 150 -21.75 14.19 20.91
CA PHE A 150 -22.21 15.56 21.00
C PHE A 150 -22.26 16.27 19.65
N ALA A 151 -21.70 15.65 18.63
CA ALA A 151 -21.60 16.17 17.27
C ALA A 151 -21.63 15.00 16.26
N TYR A 152 -21.81 15.33 15.00
CA TYR A 152 -21.67 14.38 13.90
C TYR A 152 -20.94 15.01 12.73
N SER A 153 -20.26 14.18 11.94
CA SER A 153 -19.55 14.59 10.73
C SER A 153 -20.46 14.53 9.50
N ILE A 154 -20.20 15.39 8.53
CA ILE A 154 -20.77 15.30 7.18
C ILE A 154 -19.63 15.55 6.18
N ASN A 155 -19.40 14.59 5.31
CA ASN A 155 -18.50 14.79 4.20
C ASN A 155 -19.17 15.64 3.10
N PRO A 156 -18.55 16.71 2.59
CA PRO A 156 -19.19 17.63 1.63
C PRO A 156 -19.41 17.02 0.23
N PHE A 157 -18.71 15.93 -0.11
CA PHE A 157 -18.85 15.25 -1.41
C PHE A 157 -19.99 14.22 -1.38
N SER A 158 -19.98 13.29 -0.42
CA SER A 158 -20.99 12.23 -0.28
C SER A 158 -22.29 12.72 0.36
N LYS A 159 -22.26 13.81 1.13
CA LYS A 159 -23.36 14.32 1.99
C LYS A 159 -23.75 13.35 3.12
N THR A 160 -22.90 12.41 3.42
CA THR A 160 -23.04 11.39 4.47
C THR A 160 -21.76 11.29 5.31
N ASP A 161 -21.75 10.37 6.23
CA ASP A 161 -20.60 9.97 7.04
C ASP A 161 -20.41 8.44 7.01
N TRP A 162 -19.58 7.92 7.90
CA TRP A 162 -19.25 6.50 8.04
C TRP A 162 -19.72 5.89 9.38
N GLU A 163 -20.61 6.59 10.11
CA GLU A 163 -21.10 6.11 11.41
C GLU A 163 -21.77 4.74 11.27
N GLY A 164 -21.39 3.80 12.15
CA GLY A 164 -21.92 2.45 12.19
C GLY A 164 -21.61 1.55 10.98
N THR A 165 -21.08 2.11 9.90
CA THR A 165 -20.79 1.38 8.66
C THR A 165 -19.30 1.19 8.39
N GLY A 166 -18.48 2.11 8.90
CA GLY A 166 -17.06 2.22 8.55
C GLY A 166 -16.82 2.74 7.14
N VAL A 167 -15.58 3.05 6.85
CA VAL A 167 -15.13 3.36 5.50
C VAL A 167 -15.00 2.07 4.72
N ILE A 168 -15.79 1.94 3.65
CA ILE A 168 -15.74 0.80 2.76
C ILE A 168 -14.57 1.00 1.79
N PRO A 169 -13.54 0.13 1.78
CA PRO A 169 -12.40 0.30 0.89
C PRO A 169 -12.78 0.11 -0.58
N ASP A 170 -12.10 0.82 -1.49
CA ASP A 170 -12.24 0.64 -2.94
C ASP A 170 -11.75 -0.75 -3.37
N VAL A 171 -10.73 -1.27 -2.67
CA VAL A 171 -10.19 -2.62 -2.88
C VAL A 171 -10.18 -3.37 -1.56
N LYS A 172 -11.14 -4.26 -1.40
CA LYS A 172 -11.32 -5.06 -0.18
C LYS A 172 -10.36 -6.24 -0.14
N VAL A 173 -9.49 -6.25 0.87
CA VAL A 173 -8.56 -7.35 1.19
C VAL A 173 -8.34 -7.40 2.71
N GLU A 174 -7.83 -8.49 3.23
CA GLU A 174 -7.38 -8.56 4.62
C GLU A 174 -6.26 -7.55 4.90
N ALA A 175 -6.26 -6.97 6.10
CA ALA A 175 -5.29 -5.94 6.49
C ALA A 175 -3.83 -6.38 6.29
N ALA A 176 -3.51 -7.65 6.57
CA ALA A 176 -2.17 -8.20 6.36
C ALA A 176 -1.70 -8.10 4.90
N ASN A 177 -2.63 -8.23 3.95
CA ASN A 177 -2.35 -8.22 2.51
C ASN A 177 -2.47 -6.83 1.87
N ALA A 178 -2.97 -5.82 2.60
CA ALA A 178 -3.28 -4.50 2.05
C ALA A 178 -2.05 -3.80 1.45
N LEU A 179 -0.88 -3.90 2.09
CA LEU A 179 0.35 -3.28 1.60
C LEU A 179 0.82 -3.90 0.28
N ILE A 180 0.82 -5.22 0.19
CA ILE A 180 1.19 -5.94 -1.03
C ILE A 180 0.21 -5.60 -2.15
N LYS A 181 -1.09 -5.59 -1.83
CA LYS A 181 -2.13 -5.27 -2.82
C LYS A 181 -2.02 -3.84 -3.35
N ALA A 182 -1.75 -2.85 -2.49
CA ALA A 182 -1.52 -1.47 -2.92
C ALA A 182 -0.29 -1.36 -3.84
N GLN A 183 0.82 -2.01 -3.50
CA GLN A 183 2.01 -2.05 -4.36
C GLN A 183 1.71 -2.73 -5.71
N GLU A 184 0.97 -3.83 -5.71
CA GLU A 184 0.54 -4.51 -6.93
C GLU A 184 -0.28 -3.58 -7.83
N LEU A 185 -1.26 -2.85 -7.27
CA LEU A 185 -2.08 -1.89 -8.02
C LEU A 185 -1.22 -0.80 -8.65
N ILE A 186 -0.28 -0.21 -7.88
CA ILE A 186 0.66 0.80 -8.37
C ILE A 186 1.49 0.26 -9.54
N PHE A 187 2.05 -0.94 -9.40
CA PHE A 187 2.89 -1.51 -10.45
C PHE A 187 2.10 -1.89 -11.69
N ARG A 188 0.88 -2.42 -11.54
CA ARG A 188 -0.01 -2.74 -12.68
C ARG A 188 -0.44 -1.48 -13.43
N GLU A 189 -0.80 -0.41 -12.73
CA GLU A 189 -1.13 0.87 -13.35
C GLU A 189 0.07 1.43 -14.13
N ARG A 190 1.27 1.41 -13.53
CA ARG A 190 2.50 1.83 -14.21
C ARG A 190 2.86 0.93 -15.39
N GLN A 191 2.64 -0.38 -15.27
CA GLN A 191 2.86 -1.33 -16.35
C GLN A 191 1.91 -1.04 -17.54
N ALA A 192 0.65 -0.76 -17.26
CA ALA A 192 -0.34 -0.42 -18.29
C ALA A 192 -0.01 0.90 -19.01
N ASN A 193 0.60 1.86 -18.30
CA ASN A 193 0.98 3.16 -18.84
C ASN A 193 2.42 3.22 -19.37
N ALA A 194 3.17 2.11 -19.30
CA ALA A 194 4.56 2.05 -19.74
C ALA A 194 4.70 2.30 -21.25
N GLN A 195 5.66 3.14 -21.61
CA GLN A 195 5.91 3.53 -23.01
C GLN A 195 6.87 2.57 -23.74
N THR A 196 7.63 1.77 -22.98
CA THR A 196 8.63 0.84 -23.52
C THR A 196 8.44 -0.57 -22.95
N GLU A 197 8.87 -1.57 -23.72
CA GLU A 197 8.88 -2.97 -23.23
C GLU A 197 9.79 -3.12 -21.99
N LYS A 198 10.88 -2.39 -21.94
CA LYS A 198 11.78 -2.38 -20.79
C LYS A 198 11.08 -1.92 -19.50
N GLU A 199 10.27 -0.87 -19.56
CA GLU A 199 9.47 -0.41 -18.43
C GLU A 199 8.42 -1.44 -18.02
N LYS A 200 7.71 -2.05 -18.99
CA LYS A 200 6.75 -3.12 -18.71
C LYS A 200 7.39 -4.30 -17.98
N GLN A 201 8.57 -4.73 -18.44
CA GLN A 201 9.29 -5.84 -17.83
C GLN A 201 9.84 -5.47 -16.43
N SER A 202 10.28 -4.24 -16.23
CA SER A 202 10.65 -3.76 -14.89
C SER A 202 9.47 -3.81 -13.93
N MET A 203 8.27 -3.44 -14.37
CA MET A 203 7.07 -3.54 -13.52
C MET A 203 6.67 -5.00 -13.29
N LYS A 204 6.76 -5.88 -14.30
CA LYS A 204 6.55 -7.34 -14.12
C LYS A 204 7.50 -7.91 -13.07
N PHE A 205 8.76 -7.55 -13.14
CA PHE A 205 9.76 -7.95 -12.14
C PHE A 205 9.36 -7.53 -10.71
N LEU A 206 8.91 -6.28 -10.53
CA LEU A 206 8.49 -5.77 -9.23
C LEU A 206 7.22 -6.47 -8.73
N ILE A 207 6.23 -6.70 -9.59
CA ILE A 207 5.01 -7.45 -9.26
C ILE A 207 5.36 -8.86 -8.78
N ASN A 208 6.20 -9.58 -9.53
CA ASN A 208 6.64 -10.92 -9.16
C ASN A 208 7.32 -10.91 -7.77
N GLY A 209 8.18 -9.93 -7.51
CA GLY A 209 8.90 -9.79 -6.25
C GLY A 209 8.02 -9.58 -5.02
N LEU A 210 6.77 -9.12 -5.18
CA LEU A 210 5.84 -8.94 -4.07
C LEU A 210 5.42 -10.27 -3.40
N TYR A 211 5.51 -11.36 -4.12
CA TYR A 211 4.99 -12.66 -3.70
C TYR A 211 6.05 -13.66 -3.23
N VAL A 212 7.33 -13.28 -3.22
CA VAL A 212 8.47 -14.16 -2.85
C VAL A 212 8.34 -14.79 -1.47
N ASN A 213 7.75 -14.08 -0.51
CA ASN A 213 7.62 -14.55 0.87
C ASN A 213 6.18 -14.93 1.25
N GLN A 214 5.30 -15.06 0.26
CA GLN A 214 3.97 -15.59 0.51
C GLN A 214 3.99 -17.09 0.34
N ASP A 215 3.39 -17.81 1.30
CA ASP A 215 3.18 -19.24 1.18
C ASP A 215 2.13 -19.51 0.08
N LEU A 216 2.57 -19.49 -1.17
CA LEU A 216 1.75 -19.81 -2.34
C LEU A 216 1.60 -21.32 -2.55
N GLY A 217 1.97 -22.12 -1.53
CA GLY A 217 2.07 -23.56 -1.58
C GLY A 217 3.46 -24.01 -2.06
N SER A 218 4.08 -24.92 -1.33
CA SER A 218 5.33 -25.54 -1.75
C SER A 218 5.10 -26.34 -3.03
N LEU A 219 5.92 -26.13 -4.05
CA LEU A 219 5.98 -27.04 -5.19
C LEU A 219 6.35 -28.44 -4.67
N PRO A 220 5.66 -29.51 -5.10
CA PRO A 220 6.08 -30.87 -4.81
C PRO A 220 7.53 -31.11 -5.26
N LEU A 221 8.30 -31.85 -4.49
CA LEU A 221 9.74 -32.07 -4.76
C LEU A 221 10.01 -32.67 -6.14
N ASP A 222 9.11 -33.54 -6.62
CA ASP A 222 9.18 -34.12 -7.96
C ASP A 222 9.05 -33.09 -9.09
N GLN A 223 8.45 -31.94 -8.82
CA GLN A 223 8.37 -30.84 -9.76
C GLN A 223 9.71 -30.08 -9.85
N PHE A 224 10.48 -30.02 -8.78
CA PHE A 224 11.80 -29.39 -8.81
C PHE A 224 12.77 -30.11 -9.75
N ASP A 225 12.69 -31.45 -9.83
CA ASP A 225 13.54 -32.24 -10.70
C ASP A 225 13.37 -31.91 -12.19
N LYS A 226 12.22 -31.36 -12.58
CA LYS A 226 11.95 -30.93 -13.96
C LYS A 226 12.75 -29.70 -14.38
N PHE A 227 13.16 -28.88 -13.43
CA PHE A 227 13.93 -27.66 -13.70
C PHE A 227 15.45 -27.91 -13.72
N ILE A 228 15.93 -29.05 -13.19
CA ILE A 228 17.35 -29.39 -13.12
C ILE A 228 17.95 -29.48 -14.51
N GLY A 229 19.08 -28.79 -14.74
CA GLY A 229 19.81 -28.80 -16.00
C GLY A 229 20.63 -27.56 -16.21
N THR A 230 21.32 -27.50 -17.34
CA THR A 230 22.14 -26.34 -17.74
C THR A 230 21.40 -25.53 -18.79
N TYR A 231 21.13 -24.26 -18.51
CA TYR A 231 20.48 -23.30 -19.38
C TYR A 231 21.48 -22.15 -19.68
N GLY A 232 22.14 -22.22 -20.82
CA GLY A 232 23.22 -21.28 -21.10
C GLY A 232 24.30 -21.25 -19.99
N PRO A 233 24.48 -20.12 -19.27
CA PRO A 233 25.40 -20.01 -18.15
C PRO A 233 24.79 -20.45 -16.79
N LEU A 234 23.48 -20.78 -16.77
CA LEU A 234 22.75 -21.14 -15.56
C LEU A 234 22.82 -22.65 -15.35
N GLU A 235 23.47 -23.11 -14.30
CA GLU A 235 23.45 -24.50 -13.88
C GLU A 235 22.46 -24.65 -12.73
N ILE A 236 21.33 -25.33 -12.98
CA ILE A 236 20.26 -25.55 -12.00
C ILE A 236 20.39 -26.96 -11.43
N TYR A 237 20.44 -27.07 -10.12
CA TYR A 237 20.55 -28.33 -9.41
C TYR A 237 19.77 -28.30 -8.10
N ARG A 238 19.55 -29.46 -7.49
CA ARG A 238 18.81 -29.61 -6.24
C ARG A 238 19.71 -30.15 -5.14
N GLU A 239 19.59 -29.58 -3.96
CA GLU A 239 20.14 -30.13 -2.72
C GLU A 239 19.00 -30.22 -1.70
N GLY A 240 18.68 -31.45 -1.28
CA GLY A 240 17.57 -31.71 -0.38
C GLY A 240 16.22 -31.26 -0.99
N ASP A 241 15.56 -30.36 -0.33
CA ASP A 241 14.26 -29.77 -0.72
C ASP A 241 14.36 -28.40 -1.40
N LYS A 242 15.57 -28.00 -1.82
CA LYS A 242 15.84 -26.69 -2.39
C LYS A 242 16.46 -26.78 -3.77
N LEU A 243 16.13 -25.80 -4.63
CA LEU A 243 16.82 -25.57 -5.90
C LEU A 243 17.88 -24.50 -5.74
N PHE A 244 18.98 -24.69 -6.46
CA PHE A 244 20.09 -23.75 -6.55
C PHE A 244 20.41 -23.43 -8.01
N CYS A 245 20.90 -22.23 -8.23
CA CYS A 245 21.46 -21.81 -9.48
C CYS A 245 22.92 -21.44 -9.28
N ASN A 246 23.81 -22.06 -10.07
CA ASN A 246 25.21 -21.66 -10.17
C ASN A 246 25.40 -20.85 -11.47
N ILE A 247 25.87 -19.63 -11.35
CA ILE A 247 26.25 -18.78 -12.49
C ILE A 247 27.74 -18.48 -12.38
N LEU A 248 28.56 -19.15 -13.18
CA LEU A 248 30.02 -18.93 -13.24
C LEU A 248 30.71 -19.01 -11.86
N GLY A 249 30.26 -19.92 -11.01
CA GLY A 249 30.78 -20.11 -9.66
C GLY A 249 30.07 -19.37 -8.56
N ASN A 250 29.13 -18.48 -8.87
CA ASN A 250 28.25 -17.84 -7.89
C ASN A 250 27.00 -18.70 -7.69
N ILE A 251 26.83 -19.23 -6.49
CA ILE A 251 25.73 -20.10 -6.12
C ILE A 251 24.69 -19.30 -5.33
N SER A 252 23.42 -19.40 -5.76
CA SER A 252 22.27 -18.81 -5.07
C SER A 252 21.15 -19.82 -4.95
N GLU A 253 20.46 -19.84 -3.80
CA GLU A 253 19.22 -20.58 -3.63
C GLU A 253 18.09 -19.93 -4.45
N LEU A 254 17.33 -20.73 -5.18
CA LEU A 254 16.17 -20.27 -5.94
C LEU A 254 14.92 -20.28 -5.05
N ALA A 255 14.46 -19.11 -4.66
CA ALA A 255 13.21 -18.97 -3.90
C ALA A 255 12.00 -19.05 -4.86
N HIS A 256 11.11 -20.01 -4.62
CA HIS A 256 9.91 -20.21 -5.44
C HIS A 256 8.92 -19.04 -5.27
N ILE A 257 8.39 -18.53 -6.39
CA ILE A 257 7.33 -17.51 -6.42
C ILE A 257 6.00 -18.15 -6.83
N SER A 258 5.96 -18.76 -8.01
CA SER A 258 4.75 -19.39 -8.55
C SER A 258 5.12 -20.35 -9.68
N ASN A 259 4.38 -21.46 -9.81
CA ASN A 259 4.51 -22.45 -10.88
C ASN A 259 5.98 -22.73 -11.31
N ASN A 260 6.49 -21.96 -12.25
CA ASN A 260 7.79 -22.08 -12.92
C ASN A 260 8.68 -20.84 -12.74
N LEU A 261 8.31 -19.94 -11.82
CA LEU A 261 9.01 -18.66 -11.57
C LEU A 261 9.69 -18.69 -10.21
N PHE A 262 10.97 -18.29 -10.20
CA PHE A 262 11.82 -18.27 -9.02
C PHE A 262 12.57 -16.94 -8.91
N VAL A 263 12.89 -16.52 -7.69
CA VAL A 263 13.86 -15.47 -7.41
C VAL A 263 15.23 -16.08 -7.30
N LEU A 264 16.19 -15.51 -8.02
CA LEU A 264 17.59 -15.83 -7.90
C LEU A 264 18.24 -14.97 -6.80
N ASP A 265 17.97 -13.65 -6.86
CA ASP A 265 18.40 -12.67 -5.87
C ASP A 265 17.53 -11.39 -5.97
N GLY A 266 17.89 -10.33 -5.24
CA GLY A 266 17.17 -9.05 -5.27
C GLY A 266 17.15 -8.34 -6.62
N ASN A 267 17.93 -8.81 -7.60
CA ASN A 267 18.09 -8.19 -8.92
C ASN A 267 17.72 -9.11 -10.08
N ALA A 268 17.49 -10.41 -9.83
CA ALA A 268 17.25 -11.39 -10.88
C ALA A 268 16.14 -12.41 -10.49
N GLN A 269 15.35 -12.78 -11.48
CA GLN A 269 14.31 -13.81 -11.42
C GLN A 269 14.47 -14.74 -12.61
N ILE A 270 14.12 -16.02 -12.44
CA ILE A 270 14.17 -17.03 -13.50
C ILE A 270 12.78 -17.61 -13.69
N GLU A 271 12.26 -17.56 -14.92
CA GLU A 271 11.03 -18.23 -15.35
C GLU A 271 11.38 -19.38 -16.28
N PHE A 272 11.08 -20.61 -15.90
CA PHE A 272 11.25 -21.78 -16.77
C PHE A 272 10.07 -21.90 -17.72
N ILE A 273 10.33 -21.97 -19.02
CA ILE A 273 9.30 -22.00 -20.06
C ILE A 273 8.93 -23.45 -20.38
N LYS A 274 7.68 -23.80 -20.13
CA LYS A 274 7.12 -25.13 -20.37
C LYS A 274 6.76 -25.31 -21.85
N ASP A 275 7.13 -26.46 -22.43
CA ASP A 275 6.69 -26.89 -23.75
C ASP A 275 5.34 -27.66 -23.71
N GLU A 276 4.81 -28.01 -24.87
CA GLU A 276 3.54 -28.78 -25.00
C GLU A 276 3.62 -30.17 -24.39
N LYS A 277 4.81 -30.73 -24.24
CA LYS A 277 5.08 -32.05 -23.63
C LYS A 277 5.28 -32.00 -22.13
N GLY A 278 5.29 -30.79 -21.56
CA GLY A 278 5.46 -30.59 -20.12
C GLY A 278 6.91 -30.48 -19.66
N ASN A 279 7.88 -30.42 -20.59
CA ASN A 279 9.28 -30.19 -20.27
C ASN A 279 9.60 -28.69 -20.23
N TYR A 280 10.80 -28.36 -19.72
CA TYR A 280 11.28 -26.98 -19.63
C TYR A 280 12.57 -26.81 -20.46
N PRO A 281 12.42 -26.63 -21.81
CA PRO A 281 13.56 -26.51 -22.71
C PRO A 281 14.27 -25.16 -22.64
N LYS A 282 13.67 -24.16 -21.99
CA LYS A 282 14.17 -22.79 -21.92
C LYS A 282 13.96 -22.19 -20.54
N ALA A 283 14.80 -21.22 -20.18
CA ALA A 283 14.64 -20.33 -19.06
C ALA A 283 14.75 -18.87 -19.50
N LEU A 284 13.93 -18.00 -18.93
CA LEU A 284 14.03 -16.55 -19.08
C LEU A 284 14.63 -15.97 -17.80
N LEU A 285 15.78 -15.33 -17.92
CA LEU A 285 16.39 -14.57 -16.83
C LEU A 285 15.90 -13.12 -16.93
N PHE A 286 15.10 -12.69 -15.97
CA PHE A 286 14.67 -11.31 -15.81
C PHE A 286 15.61 -10.58 -14.88
N VAL A 287 16.05 -9.39 -15.27
CA VAL A 287 16.81 -8.51 -14.37
C VAL A 287 16.01 -7.24 -14.05
N ARG A 288 16.21 -6.73 -12.84
CA ARG A 288 15.45 -5.60 -12.26
C ARG A 288 15.37 -4.36 -13.15
N ASN A 289 16.37 -4.13 -13.99
CA ASN A 289 16.41 -3.00 -14.93
C ASN A 289 15.58 -3.22 -16.22
N GLY A 290 14.81 -4.31 -16.30
CA GLY A 290 13.94 -4.67 -17.43
C GLY A 290 14.63 -5.44 -18.54
N GLY A 291 15.89 -5.92 -18.36
CA GLY A 291 16.53 -6.86 -19.28
C GLY A 291 15.92 -8.26 -19.17
N ILE A 292 15.83 -8.95 -20.31
CA ILE A 292 15.41 -10.35 -20.41
C ILE A 292 16.43 -11.08 -21.25
N PHE A 293 16.89 -12.23 -20.75
CA PHE A 293 17.82 -13.11 -21.45
C PHE A 293 17.16 -14.48 -21.56
N GLU A 294 17.03 -14.98 -22.79
CA GLU A 294 16.53 -16.33 -23.07
C GLU A 294 17.69 -17.31 -23.12
N GLU A 295 17.63 -18.33 -22.28
CA GLU A 295 18.63 -19.37 -22.17
C GLU A 295 18.01 -20.73 -22.50
N VAL A 296 18.66 -21.46 -23.41
CA VAL A 296 18.19 -22.78 -23.88
C VAL A 296 18.86 -23.87 -23.06
N ARG A 297 18.10 -24.88 -22.69
CA ARG A 297 18.59 -26.08 -21.98
C ARG A 297 19.48 -26.91 -22.92
N LYS A 298 20.65 -27.26 -22.42
CA LYS A 298 21.63 -28.15 -23.14
C LYS A 298 21.23 -29.61 -22.99
#